data_a4c025146127cce190115e88f3e829a1
#
_entry.id   a4c025146127cce190115e88f3e829a1
#
_cell.length_a   1.000
_cell.length_b   1.000
_cell.length_c   1.000
_cell.angle_alpha   90.00
_cell.angle_beta   90.00
_cell.angle_gamma   90.00
#
_symmetry.space_group_name_H-M   'P 1'
#
loop_
_entity.id
_entity.type
_entity.pdbx_description
1 polymer ?
#
loop_
_entity_poly.entity_id
_entity_poly.type
_entity_poly.pdbx_seq_one_letter_code
_entity_poly.pdbx_strand_id
1 'polypeptide(L)'
;MFLLVAGATCYFGGNGFGADVMRPLGLRDVRVGGEIGRRIEVTITNNLLVLDADRDFLPPFKAKSADTGYIGLGKLIDATVKFAAYSGDPRVDALRRHLVAETIQAQEADGYIGLLAAPHRVRGMWDVHEMGYLIFALLTDYQYFGEERSLAAARRAADYLVQRWPTLPADWCVGTDVAPHVAATGLERTMLALNRQTGDGAYLDFTLKTRQLPEWALPIVVGRRQGIEGHVYAYTARCLAQLELHRMQPNPRLLRQTERALDFMLQHDGLHITGGTGQCEIWTDDQDGRGDLGETCATAYQLRVYDSLLRLNGDARMGDLIERTLFNALFAAQSPDGRRLRYFGPTEGPRAYWPTDTYCCPCNYRRIVAELPAMVFYRTAAGLAVNLYTPAEAKLAVGKDVALRVRQETDYPNTGRVRLLLDPARPVKFPLQLRIPRWARGATVTVNGKPAAGTVKAGAFFAVTREWKPGDEVTLDLPMTWRLVKGRQRQAGRVALMRGPQVFCLNPAQNPVLAKLDGTELGYLAIDPASLGTPVPSDVVRPGGLACKVSFWKPGFGLGNKADYELTLTEFPDPDGKATYFRLRDFSVAAEDELLAGRDR
;
A
#
# COMPACT_ATOMS: atom_id res chain seq x y z
N MET A 1 25.27 -30.76 29.64
CA MET A 1 24.25 -31.38 28.77
C MET A 1 23.34 -30.24 28.29
N PHE A 2 23.77 -29.59 27.21
CA PHE A 2 23.06 -28.46 26.61
C PHE A 2 22.08 -29.03 25.58
N LEU A 3 20.78 -28.85 25.82
CA LEU A 3 19.75 -29.14 24.82
C LEU A 3 19.76 -28.01 23.76
N LEU A 4 20.16 -28.36 22.55
CA LEU A 4 19.92 -27.59 21.36
C LEU A 4 18.42 -27.66 21.02
N VAL A 5 17.70 -26.58 21.25
CA VAL A 5 16.36 -26.39 20.69
C VAL A 5 16.55 -26.02 19.22
N ALA A 6 16.34 -26.99 18.33
CA ALA A 6 16.26 -26.76 16.90
C ALA A 6 14.97 -25.98 16.61
N GLY A 7 15.11 -24.67 16.39
CA GLY A 7 14.04 -23.84 15.87
C GLY A 7 13.68 -24.30 14.45
N ALA A 8 12.50 -24.87 14.29
CA ALA A 8 11.94 -25.19 12.99
C ALA A 8 11.68 -23.89 12.22
N THR A 9 12.60 -23.52 11.36
CA THR A 9 12.41 -22.53 10.32
C THR A 9 11.47 -23.14 9.27
N CYS A 10 10.18 -22.81 9.36
CA CYS A 10 9.26 -23.09 8.26
C CYS A 10 9.68 -22.26 7.05
N TYR A 11 10.61 -22.78 6.27
CA TYR A 11 10.89 -22.30 4.92
C TYR A 11 9.70 -22.63 4.03
N PHE A 12 9.22 -21.63 3.28
CA PHE A 12 8.41 -21.87 2.10
C PHE A 12 9.21 -22.78 1.15
N GLY A 13 9.05 -24.08 1.29
CA GLY A 13 9.76 -25.09 0.52
C GLY A 13 9.23 -25.17 -0.89
N GLY A 14 9.91 -24.49 -1.78
CA GLY A 14 9.79 -24.63 -3.21
C GLY A 14 10.98 -23.94 -3.87
N ASN A 15 11.96 -24.73 -4.36
CA ASN A 15 13.17 -24.25 -5.04
C ASN A 15 12.91 -23.68 -6.44
N GLY A 16 11.78 -23.01 -6.67
CA GLY A 16 11.46 -22.31 -7.92
C GLY A 16 10.86 -20.95 -7.64
N PHE A 17 11.20 -19.94 -8.44
CA PHE A 17 10.55 -18.62 -8.39
C PHE A 17 9.07 -18.68 -8.83
N GLY A 18 8.59 -19.81 -9.35
CA GLY A 18 7.26 -19.90 -9.96
C GLY A 18 7.13 -18.87 -11.09
N ALA A 19 6.02 -18.13 -11.09
CA ALA A 19 5.82 -17.04 -12.05
C ALA A 19 6.50 -15.71 -11.62
N ASP A 20 6.93 -15.56 -10.36
CA ASP A 20 7.52 -14.31 -9.85
C ASP A 20 9.01 -14.20 -10.23
N VAL A 21 9.43 -13.06 -10.80
CA VAL A 21 10.86 -12.73 -11.04
C VAL A 21 11.53 -12.11 -9.81
N MET A 22 10.73 -11.60 -8.88
CA MET A 22 11.17 -11.02 -7.61
C MET A 22 10.33 -11.57 -6.45
N ARG A 23 10.96 -11.87 -5.32
CA ARG A 23 10.30 -12.33 -4.10
C ARG A 23 10.64 -11.41 -2.93
N PRO A 24 9.65 -10.93 -2.17
CA PRO A 24 9.91 -10.13 -0.99
C PRO A 24 10.71 -10.93 0.05
N LEU A 25 11.48 -10.24 0.86
CA LEU A 25 12.11 -10.84 2.04
C LEU A 25 11.06 -11.05 3.13
N GLY A 26 11.31 -12.01 4.01
CA GLY A 26 10.45 -12.25 5.17
C GLY A 26 10.41 -11.04 6.12
N LEU A 27 9.28 -10.80 6.77
CA LEU A 27 9.13 -9.69 7.71
C LEU A 27 10.14 -9.76 8.88
N ARG A 28 10.59 -10.96 9.25
CA ARG A 28 11.61 -11.16 10.29
C ARG A 28 13.03 -10.81 9.83
N ASP A 29 13.25 -10.81 8.52
CA ASP A 29 14.57 -10.63 7.91
C ASP A 29 14.88 -9.18 7.55
N VAL A 30 13.91 -8.27 7.71
CA VAL A 30 14.02 -6.85 7.36
C VAL A 30 13.71 -5.99 8.57
N ARG A 31 14.48 -4.91 8.75
CA ARG A 31 14.18 -3.81 9.68
C ARG A 31 14.21 -2.51 8.92
N VAL A 32 13.21 -1.68 9.11
CA VAL A 32 12.99 -0.45 8.36
C VAL A 32 12.97 0.74 9.33
N GLY A 33 13.72 1.77 8.98
CA GLY A 33 13.78 3.06 9.69
C GLY A 33 13.22 4.20 8.83
N GLY A 34 13.64 5.43 9.13
CA GLY A 34 13.18 6.64 8.46
C GLY A 34 11.67 6.84 8.59
N GLU A 35 11.05 7.55 7.66
CA GLU A 35 9.62 7.82 7.72
C GLU A 35 8.77 6.55 7.59
N ILE A 36 9.17 5.58 6.77
CA ILE A 36 8.46 4.31 6.66
C ILE A 36 8.48 3.56 8.00
N GLY A 37 9.67 3.45 8.62
CA GLY A 37 9.81 2.81 9.93
C GLY A 37 9.04 3.54 11.03
N ARG A 38 9.09 4.88 11.04
CA ARG A 38 8.33 5.70 11.99
C ARG A 38 6.82 5.44 11.86
N ARG A 39 6.27 5.37 10.63
CA ARG A 39 4.85 5.06 10.41
C ARG A 39 4.46 3.68 10.91
N ILE A 40 5.33 2.69 10.72
CA ILE A 40 5.14 1.34 11.29
C ILE A 40 5.11 1.42 12.82
N GLU A 41 6.09 2.08 13.42
CA GLU A 41 6.22 2.20 14.88
C GLU A 41 5.03 2.92 15.52
N VAL A 42 4.64 4.10 15.01
CA VAL A 42 3.49 4.83 15.57
C VAL A 42 2.17 4.09 15.31
N THR A 43 2.08 3.29 14.25
CA THR A 43 0.91 2.42 14.03
C THR A 43 0.86 1.30 15.07
N ILE A 44 1.98 0.71 15.43
CA ILE A 44 2.06 -0.29 16.51
C ILE A 44 1.73 0.35 17.86
N THR A 45 2.46 1.41 18.23
CA THR A 45 2.44 1.95 19.60
C THR A 45 1.22 2.82 19.89
N ASN A 46 0.82 3.67 18.94
CA ASN A 46 -0.19 4.70 19.16
C ASN A 46 -1.55 4.36 18.54
N ASN A 47 -1.63 3.28 17.74
CA ASN A 47 -2.89 2.84 17.15
C ASN A 47 -3.21 1.40 17.56
N LEU A 48 -2.38 0.40 17.21
CA LEU A 48 -2.69 -1.01 17.47
C LEU A 48 -2.76 -1.35 18.97
N LEU A 49 -1.72 -1.02 19.74
CA LEU A 49 -1.59 -1.38 21.15
C LEU A 49 -2.50 -0.56 22.10
N VAL A 50 -3.15 0.48 21.59
CA VAL A 50 -4.12 1.29 22.37
C VAL A 50 -5.57 0.93 22.08
N LEU A 51 -5.82 -0.05 21.20
CA LEU A 51 -7.17 -0.54 20.91
C LEU A 51 -7.72 -1.33 22.10
N ASP A 52 -8.97 -1.08 22.42
CA ASP A 52 -9.74 -1.94 23.32
C ASP A 52 -10.47 -3.01 22.49
N ALA A 53 -9.76 -4.10 22.20
CA ALA A 53 -10.30 -5.15 21.33
C ALA A 53 -11.47 -5.90 21.99
N ASP A 54 -11.46 -6.03 23.30
CA ASP A 54 -12.52 -6.69 24.07
C ASP A 54 -13.81 -5.88 24.12
N ARG A 55 -13.73 -4.57 23.94
CA ARG A 55 -14.90 -3.69 23.84
C ARG A 55 -15.37 -3.51 22.40
N ASP A 56 -14.43 -3.24 21.46
CA ASP A 56 -14.78 -2.70 20.15
C ASP A 56 -14.84 -3.75 19.05
N PHE A 57 -14.14 -4.89 19.19
CA PHE A 57 -14.00 -5.88 18.11
C PHE A 57 -14.61 -7.26 18.44
N LEU A 58 -14.34 -7.82 19.61
CA LEU A 58 -14.68 -9.21 19.95
C LEU A 58 -16.15 -9.45 20.32
N PRO A 59 -16.87 -8.53 21.00
CA PRO A 59 -18.20 -8.84 21.52
C PRO A 59 -19.23 -9.28 20.46
N PRO A 60 -19.31 -8.70 19.24
CA PRO A 60 -20.27 -9.16 18.24
C PRO A 60 -20.06 -10.61 17.80
N PHE A 61 -18.81 -11.09 17.76
CA PHE A 61 -18.46 -12.46 17.38
C PHE A 61 -18.78 -13.47 18.49
N LYS A 62 -18.75 -13.05 19.75
CA LYS A 62 -19.19 -13.86 20.90
C LYS A 62 -20.71 -13.94 20.99
N ALA A 63 -21.39 -12.82 20.79
CA ALA A 63 -22.85 -12.72 20.91
C ALA A 63 -23.59 -13.34 19.72
N LYS A 64 -23.09 -13.19 18.49
CA LYS A 64 -23.73 -13.68 17.25
C LYS A 64 -25.21 -13.33 17.13
N SER A 65 -25.53 -12.10 17.46
CA SER A 65 -26.90 -11.59 17.53
C SER A 65 -27.25 -10.53 16.50
N ALA A 66 -26.28 -10.15 15.66
CA ALA A 66 -26.50 -9.15 14.63
C ALA A 66 -27.28 -9.71 13.42
N ASP A 67 -28.06 -8.87 12.76
CA ASP A 67 -28.75 -9.19 11.50
C ASP A 67 -27.86 -8.88 10.30
N THR A 68 -27.02 -7.86 10.42
CA THR A 68 -26.03 -7.39 9.45
C THR A 68 -24.89 -6.70 10.18
N GLY A 69 -23.78 -6.46 9.51
CA GLY A 69 -22.70 -5.65 10.07
C GLY A 69 -21.34 -6.12 9.66
N TYR A 70 -20.37 -5.23 9.90
CA TYR A 70 -18.97 -5.44 9.63
C TYR A 70 -18.11 -4.70 10.67
N ILE A 71 -17.16 -5.39 11.25
CA ILE A 71 -16.27 -4.88 12.30
C ILE A 71 -14.83 -4.76 11.79
N GLY A 72 -14.36 -5.76 11.05
CA GLY A 72 -12.99 -5.84 10.54
C GLY A 72 -12.05 -6.62 11.45
N LEU A 73 -12.56 -7.51 12.29
CA LEU A 73 -11.75 -8.32 13.22
C LEU A 73 -10.71 -9.16 12.47
N GLY A 74 -11.07 -9.83 11.38
CA GLY A 74 -10.12 -10.63 10.60
C GLY A 74 -8.97 -9.78 10.04
N LYS A 75 -9.27 -8.55 9.60
CA LYS A 75 -8.23 -7.62 9.13
C LYS A 75 -7.34 -7.12 10.27
N LEU A 76 -7.89 -6.89 11.46
CA LEU A 76 -7.12 -6.52 12.65
C LEU A 76 -6.16 -7.65 13.04
N ILE A 77 -6.63 -8.89 13.09
CA ILE A 77 -5.79 -10.06 13.43
C ILE A 77 -4.66 -10.22 12.41
N ASP A 78 -4.95 -10.15 11.10
CA ASP A 78 -3.93 -10.25 10.03
C ASP A 78 -2.83 -9.18 10.19
N ALA A 79 -3.21 -7.94 10.50
CA ALA A 79 -2.25 -6.87 10.79
C ALA A 79 -1.43 -7.16 12.04
N THR A 80 -2.08 -7.59 13.13
CA THR A 80 -1.43 -7.87 14.42
C THR A 80 -0.41 -9.02 14.29
N VAL A 81 -0.75 -10.09 13.57
CA VAL A 81 0.15 -11.21 13.27
C VAL A 81 1.41 -10.72 12.54
N LYS A 82 1.24 -9.90 11.50
CA LYS A 82 2.36 -9.37 10.72
C LYS A 82 3.22 -8.40 11.53
N PHE A 83 2.61 -7.53 12.33
CA PHE A 83 3.35 -6.63 13.24
C PHE A 83 4.10 -7.43 14.32
N ALA A 84 3.52 -8.49 14.87
CA ALA A 84 4.21 -9.36 15.83
C ALA A 84 5.42 -10.04 15.18
N ALA A 85 5.25 -10.58 13.97
CA ALA A 85 6.34 -11.20 13.21
C ALA A 85 7.46 -10.21 12.86
N TYR A 86 7.11 -8.98 12.49
CA TYR A 86 8.07 -7.92 12.15
C TYR A 86 8.79 -7.37 13.37
N SER A 87 8.04 -6.92 14.39
CA SER A 87 8.63 -6.19 15.53
C SER A 87 9.34 -7.12 16.53
N GLY A 88 8.80 -8.31 16.74
CA GLY A 88 9.17 -9.18 17.85
C GLY A 88 8.78 -8.60 19.22
N ASP A 89 7.91 -7.58 19.26
CA ASP A 89 7.43 -6.94 20.49
C ASP A 89 6.51 -7.90 21.26
N PRO A 90 6.84 -8.27 22.52
CA PRO A 90 6.03 -9.20 23.30
C PRO A 90 4.61 -8.69 23.58
N ARG A 91 4.37 -7.39 23.58
CA ARG A 91 3.02 -6.80 23.77
C ARG A 91 2.16 -7.06 22.52
N VAL A 92 2.73 -6.91 21.32
CA VAL A 92 2.03 -7.20 20.06
C VAL A 92 1.77 -8.70 19.94
N ASP A 93 2.72 -9.56 20.36
CA ASP A 93 2.52 -11.00 20.37
C ASP A 93 1.47 -11.43 21.40
N ALA A 94 1.41 -10.79 22.56
CA ALA A 94 0.35 -11.02 23.55
C ALA A 94 -1.03 -10.66 22.99
N LEU A 95 -1.16 -9.50 22.31
CA LEU A 95 -2.40 -9.09 21.64
C LEU A 95 -2.79 -10.09 20.53
N ARG A 96 -1.82 -10.54 19.71
CA ARG A 96 -2.02 -11.58 18.70
C ARG A 96 -2.62 -12.85 19.31
N ARG A 97 -1.96 -13.38 20.33
CA ARG A 97 -2.43 -14.61 21.00
C ARG A 97 -3.83 -14.45 21.59
N HIS A 98 -4.11 -13.31 22.21
CA HIS A 98 -5.42 -13.00 22.77
C HIS A 98 -6.49 -12.98 21.69
N LEU A 99 -6.31 -12.17 20.64
CA LEU A 99 -7.27 -12.06 19.53
C LEU A 99 -7.53 -13.41 18.84
N VAL A 100 -6.49 -14.17 18.57
CA VAL A 100 -6.60 -15.49 17.93
C VAL A 100 -7.33 -16.47 18.84
N ALA A 101 -6.98 -16.53 20.13
CA ALA A 101 -7.63 -17.44 21.08
C ALA A 101 -9.12 -17.16 21.25
N GLU A 102 -9.50 -15.89 21.45
CA GLU A 102 -10.89 -15.44 21.57
C GLU A 102 -11.72 -15.72 20.31
N THR A 103 -11.10 -15.50 19.13
CA THR A 103 -11.72 -15.80 17.85
C THR A 103 -11.98 -17.29 17.67
N ILE A 104 -11.01 -18.15 17.98
CA ILE A 104 -11.17 -19.60 17.91
C ILE A 104 -12.20 -20.10 18.93
N GLN A 105 -12.22 -19.53 20.14
CA GLN A 105 -13.21 -19.87 21.18
C GLN A 105 -14.63 -19.48 20.74
N ALA A 106 -14.78 -18.39 19.99
CA ALA A 106 -16.07 -17.95 19.46
C ALA A 106 -16.54 -18.78 18.23
N GLN A 107 -15.71 -19.66 17.67
CA GLN A 107 -16.10 -20.52 16.55
C GLN A 107 -17.09 -21.60 17.01
N GLU A 108 -18.19 -21.78 16.28
CA GLU A 108 -19.19 -22.79 16.58
C GLU A 108 -18.77 -24.20 16.08
N ALA A 109 -19.47 -25.21 16.55
CA ALA A 109 -19.16 -26.61 16.23
C ALA A 109 -19.29 -26.92 14.74
N ASP A 110 -20.19 -26.24 14.02
CA ASP A 110 -20.37 -26.36 12.57
C ASP A 110 -19.33 -25.58 11.75
N GLY A 111 -18.44 -24.84 12.41
CA GLY A 111 -17.37 -24.06 11.78
C GLY A 111 -17.65 -22.57 11.62
N TYR A 112 -18.87 -22.11 11.90
CA TYR A 112 -19.21 -20.68 11.78
C TYR A 112 -18.40 -19.81 12.74
N ILE A 113 -17.85 -18.69 12.22
CA ILE A 113 -16.99 -17.79 12.98
C ILE A 113 -17.39 -16.30 12.83
N GLY A 114 -18.52 -16.02 12.17
CA GLY A 114 -19.03 -14.65 11.96
C GLY A 114 -19.72 -14.04 13.17
N LEU A 115 -20.37 -12.92 12.95
CA LEU A 115 -21.06 -12.12 13.98
C LEU A 115 -22.60 -12.20 13.88
N LEU A 116 -23.15 -12.89 12.85
CA LEU A 116 -24.58 -12.86 12.57
C LEU A 116 -25.36 -13.97 13.31
N ALA A 117 -26.61 -13.65 13.63
CA ALA A 117 -27.58 -14.62 14.12
C ALA A 117 -27.84 -15.71 13.05
N ALA A 118 -28.18 -16.93 13.49
CA ALA A 118 -28.28 -18.11 12.63
C ALA A 118 -29.11 -17.92 11.33
N PRO A 119 -30.28 -17.21 11.33
CA PRO A 119 -31.06 -17.00 10.11
C PRO A 119 -30.37 -16.12 9.06
N HIS A 120 -29.40 -15.28 9.47
CA HIS A 120 -28.73 -14.29 8.63
C HIS A 120 -27.34 -14.72 8.15
N ARG A 121 -26.83 -15.86 8.67
CA ARG A 121 -25.48 -16.36 8.37
C ARG A 121 -25.29 -16.62 6.89
N VAL A 122 -24.16 -16.15 6.36
CA VAL A 122 -23.77 -16.17 4.95
C VAL A 122 -24.69 -15.31 4.07
N ARG A 123 -25.97 -15.17 4.41
CA ARG A 123 -26.96 -14.36 3.68
C ARG A 123 -26.82 -12.87 3.96
N GLY A 124 -26.41 -12.49 5.16
CA GLY A 124 -26.09 -11.11 5.50
C GLY A 124 -24.89 -10.62 4.68
N MET A 125 -25.05 -9.46 4.06
CA MET A 125 -24.13 -8.95 3.04
C MET A 125 -22.65 -9.00 3.44
N TRP A 126 -22.34 -8.63 4.69
CA TRP A 126 -20.96 -8.50 5.17
C TRP A 126 -20.43 -9.73 5.89
N ASP A 127 -21.25 -10.76 6.11
CA ASP A 127 -20.84 -11.97 6.83
C ASP A 127 -19.72 -12.72 6.09
N VAL A 128 -19.90 -12.93 4.79
CA VAL A 128 -18.89 -13.57 3.94
C VAL A 128 -17.59 -12.75 3.89
N HIS A 129 -17.70 -11.40 3.89
CA HIS A 129 -16.55 -10.52 3.94
C HIS A 129 -15.75 -10.70 5.23
N GLU A 130 -16.45 -10.67 6.37
CA GLU A 130 -15.81 -10.83 7.69
C GLU A 130 -15.18 -12.22 7.83
N MET A 131 -15.93 -13.30 7.52
CA MET A 131 -15.43 -14.67 7.56
C MET A 131 -14.23 -14.89 6.64
N GLY A 132 -14.26 -14.36 5.42
CA GLY A 132 -13.14 -14.47 4.48
C GLY A 132 -11.84 -13.90 5.05
N TYR A 133 -11.90 -12.75 5.72
CA TYR A 133 -10.72 -12.16 6.37
C TYR A 133 -10.32 -12.85 7.68
N LEU A 134 -11.27 -13.43 8.42
CA LEU A 134 -10.95 -14.26 9.59
C LEU A 134 -10.20 -15.53 9.19
N ILE A 135 -10.65 -16.22 8.15
CA ILE A 135 -9.96 -17.40 7.60
C ILE A 135 -8.54 -17.01 7.16
N PHE A 136 -8.39 -15.88 6.44
CA PHE A 136 -7.08 -15.40 5.99
C PHE A 136 -6.16 -15.08 7.17
N ALA A 137 -6.67 -14.42 8.20
CA ALA A 137 -5.90 -14.04 9.38
C ALA A 137 -5.41 -15.26 10.19
N LEU A 138 -6.29 -16.24 10.40
CA LEU A 138 -5.93 -17.49 11.07
C LEU A 138 -4.89 -18.28 10.26
N LEU A 139 -5.02 -18.30 8.94
CA LEU A 139 -3.99 -18.88 8.06
C LEU A 139 -2.66 -18.12 8.17
N THR A 140 -2.68 -16.79 8.21
CA THR A 140 -1.48 -15.96 8.40
C THR A 140 -0.83 -16.25 9.75
N ASP A 141 -1.60 -16.43 10.81
CA ASP A 141 -1.10 -16.80 12.14
C ASP A 141 -0.36 -18.15 12.10
N TYR A 142 -0.95 -19.15 11.47
CA TYR A 142 -0.28 -20.43 11.23
C TYR A 142 1.04 -20.25 10.44
N GLN A 143 1.02 -19.49 9.38
CA GLN A 143 2.18 -19.29 8.50
C GLN A 143 3.37 -18.61 9.22
N TYR A 144 3.11 -17.68 10.12
CA TYR A 144 4.18 -16.96 10.84
C TYR A 144 4.56 -17.60 12.17
N PHE A 145 3.64 -18.28 12.85
CA PHE A 145 3.87 -18.78 14.22
C PHE A 145 3.71 -20.30 14.39
N GLY A 146 3.25 -21.01 13.34
CA GLY A 146 3.09 -22.47 13.39
C GLY A 146 1.92 -22.93 14.26
N GLU A 147 0.92 -22.07 14.52
CA GLU A 147 -0.21 -22.36 15.40
C GLU A 147 -1.22 -23.29 14.71
N GLU A 148 -1.08 -24.59 14.90
CA GLU A 148 -1.95 -25.62 14.27
C GLU A 148 -3.45 -25.40 14.54
N ARG A 149 -3.81 -24.86 15.72
CA ARG A 149 -5.20 -24.54 16.05
C ARG A 149 -5.77 -23.47 15.13
N SER A 150 -4.95 -22.50 14.70
CA SER A 150 -5.35 -21.45 13.76
C SER A 150 -5.63 -22.03 12.38
N LEU A 151 -4.78 -22.94 11.88
CA LEU A 151 -5.03 -23.63 10.62
C LEU A 151 -6.30 -24.49 10.68
N ALA A 152 -6.49 -25.24 11.77
CA ALA A 152 -7.67 -26.06 11.95
C ALA A 152 -8.97 -25.22 12.01
N ALA A 153 -8.95 -24.07 12.67
CA ALA A 153 -10.08 -23.16 12.74
C ALA A 153 -10.35 -22.49 11.36
N ALA A 154 -9.30 -22.10 10.64
CA ALA A 154 -9.41 -21.55 9.27
C ALA A 154 -10.08 -22.57 8.33
N ARG A 155 -9.66 -23.83 8.38
CA ARG A 155 -10.27 -24.91 7.58
C ARG A 155 -11.74 -25.09 7.89
N ARG A 156 -12.12 -25.26 9.18
CA ARG A 156 -13.53 -25.40 9.55
C ARG A 156 -14.40 -24.23 9.06
N ALA A 157 -13.91 -23.01 9.16
CA ALA A 157 -14.65 -21.84 8.67
C ALA A 157 -14.77 -21.81 7.14
N ALA A 158 -13.73 -22.23 6.43
CA ALA A 158 -13.76 -22.34 4.96
C ALA A 158 -14.70 -23.47 4.50
N ASP A 159 -14.66 -24.63 5.17
CA ASP A 159 -15.55 -25.76 4.91
C ASP A 159 -17.02 -25.37 5.11
N TYR A 160 -17.30 -24.61 6.18
CA TYR A 160 -18.63 -24.06 6.43
C TYR A 160 -19.12 -23.21 5.25
N LEU A 161 -18.29 -22.29 4.75
CA LEU A 161 -18.65 -21.46 3.59
C LEU A 161 -18.86 -22.28 2.34
N VAL A 162 -17.97 -23.23 2.03
CA VAL A 162 -18.07 -24.11 0.85
C VAL A 162 -19.35 -24.91 0.88
N GLN A 163 -19.71 -25.49 2.03
CA GLN A 163 -20.92 -26.31 2.20
C GLN A 163 -22.22 -25.47 2.15
N ARG A 164 -22.18 -24.25 2.68
CA ARG A 164 -23.36 -23.38 2.73
C ARG A 164 -23.62 -22.65 1.41
N TRP A 165 -22.59 -22.40 0.62
CA TRP A 165 -22.72 -21.62 -0.62
C TRP A 165 -23.80 -22.14 -1.58
N PRO A 166 -23.91 -23.45 -1.88
CA PRO A 166 -24.96 -23.99 -2.76
C PRO A 166 -26.39 -23.84 -2.20
N THR A 167 -26.53 -23.57 -0.90
CA THR A 167 -27.85 -23.41 -0.25
C THR A 167 -28.35 -21.95 -0.27
N LEU A 168 -27.54 -21.02 -0.80
CA LEU A 168 -27.95 -19.62 -0.89
C LEU A 168 -29.02 -19.45 -1.96
N PRO A 169 -30.01 -18.56 -1.72
CA PRO A 169 -31.00 -18.21 -2.73
C PRO A 169 -30.34 -17.63 -3.99
N ALA A 170 -30.98 -17.81 -5.14
CA ALA A 170 -30.51 -17.21 -6.41
C ALA A 170 -30.48 -15.68 -6.37
N ASP A 171 -31.33 -15.07 -5.52
CA ASP A 171 -31.42 -13.64 -5.29
C ASP A 171 -30.58 -13.15 -4.08
N TRP A 172 -29.63 -13.94 -3.64
CA TRP A 172 -28.75 -13.57 -2.52
C TRP A 172 -28.10 -12.21 -2.72
N CYS A 173 -28.29 -11.31 -1.73
CA CYS A 173 -27.85 -9.93 -1.74
C CYS A 173 -28.43 -9.05 -2.88
N VAL A 174 -29.47 -9.47 -3.57
CA VAL A 174 -30.21 -8.61 -4.52
C VAL A 174 -30.95 -7.51 -3.77
N GLY A 175 -30.94 -6.29 -4.31
CA GLY A 175 -31.63 -5.13 -3.74
C GLY A 175 -30.85 -4.39 -2.67
N THR A 176 -29.58 -4.72 -2.44
CA THR A 176 -28.65 -3.95 -1.59
C THR A 176 -27.91 -2.89 -2.40
N ASP A 177 -27.40 -1.84 -1.74
CA ASP A 177 -26.55 -0.83 -2.40
C ASP A 177 -25.18 -1.38 -2.82
N VAL A 178 -24.79 -2.53 -2.28
CA VAL A 178 -23.52 -3.20 -2.55
C VAL A 178 -23.80 -4.59 -3.12
N ALA A 179 -23.24 -4.88 -4.29
CA ALA A 179 -23.45 -6.16 -4.94
C ALA A 179 -22.79 -7.33 -4.18
N PRO A 180 -23.30 -8.58 -4.30
CA PRO A 180 -22.81 -9.74 -3.57
C PRO A 180 -21.30 -9.98 -3.73
N HIS A 181 -20.75 -9.73 -4.91
CA HIS A 181 -19.33 -9.90 -5.18
C HIS A 181 -18.45 -8.83 -4.50
N VAL A 182 -19.00 -7.64 -4.20
CA VAL A 182 -18.32 -6.66 -3.36
C VAL A 182 -18.28 -7.16 -1.91
N ALA A 183 -19.39 -7.69 -1.42
CA ALA A 183 -19.48 -8.27 -0.07
C ALA A 183 -18.59 -9.50 0.12
N ALA A 184 -18.27 -10.23 -0.94
CA ALA A 184 -17.36 -11.37 -0.92
C ALA A 184 -15.89 -11.01 -1.21
N THR A 185 -15.54 -9.72 -1.20
CA THR A 185 -14.18 -9.22 -1.47
C THR A 185 -13.15 -9.90 -0.57
N GLY A 186 -12.10 -10.46 -1.18
CA GLY A 186 -11.02 -11.15 -0.48
C GLY A 186 -11.22 -12.67 -0.33
N LEU A 187 -12.43 -13.19 -0.51
CA LEU A 187 -12.74 -14.62 -0.31
C LEU A 187 -11.94 -15.52 -1.25
N GLU A 188 -11.91 -15.23 -2.55
CA GLU A 188 -11.19 -16.03 -3.54
C GLU A 188 -9.70 -16.11 -3.22
N ARG A 189 -9.08 -14.98 -2.87
CA ARG A 189 -7.66 -14.95 -2.46
C ARG A 189 -7.40 -15.80 -1.23
N THR A 190 -8.32 -15.79 -0.29
CA THR A 190 -8.26 -16.59 0.95
C THR A 190 -8.34 -18.08 0.64
N MET A 191 -9.27 -18.51 -0.20
CA MET A 191 -9.41 -19.92 -0.59
C MET A 191 -8.20 -20.42 -1.37
N LEU A 192 -7.63 -19.62 -2.28
CA LEU A 192 -6.38 -19.95 -2.98
C LEU A 192 -5.20 -20.09 -2.01
N ALA A 193 -5.08 -19.21 -1.03
CA ALA A 193 -4.04 -19.29 -0.01
C ALA A 193 -4.19 -20.55 0.85
N LEU A 194 -5.41 -20.89 1.23
CA LEU A 194 -5.71 -22.10 2.01
C LEU A 194 -5.44 -23.38 1.19
N ASN A 195 -5.83 -23.41 -0.09
CA ASN A 195 -5.48 -24.52 -1.00
C ASN A 195 -3.94 -24.71 -1.08
N ARG A 196 -3.17 -23.64 -1.26
CA ARG A 196 -1.69 -23.74 -1.31
C ARG A 196 -1.10 -24.28 -0.01
N GLN A 197 -1.72 -23.96 1.13
CA GLN A 197 -1.22 -24.39 2.44
C GLN A 197 -1.56 -25.85 2.73
N THR A 198 -2.75 -26.30 2.34
CA THR A 198 -3.30 -27.61 2.74
C THR A 198 -3.23 -28.65 1.63
N GLY A 199 -3.11 -28.25 0.38
CA GLY A 199 -3.26 -29.12 -0.79
C GLY A 199 -4.71 -29.54 -1.07
N ASP A 200 -5.69 -29.07 -0.30
CA ASP A 200 -7.09 -29.47 -0.42
C ASP A 200 -7.73 -28.83 -1.67
N GLY A 201 -8.09 -29.67 -2.64
CA GLY A 201 -8.67 -29.27 -3.92
C GLY A 201 -10.03 -28.59 -3.81
N ALA A 202 -10.79 -28.82 -2.73
CA ALA A 202 -12.12 -28.23 -2.54
C ALA A 202 -12.09 -26.70 -2.57
N TYR A 203 -11.06 -26.07 -1.99
CA TYR A 203 -10.91 -24.61 -1.97
C TYR A 203 -10.56 -24.04 -3.35
N LEU A 204 -9.76 -24.77 -4.15
CA LEU A 204 -9.48 -24.40 -5.52
C LEU A 204 -10.74 -24.55 -6.39
N ASP A 205 -11.44 -25.68 -6.28
CA ASP A 205 -12.70 -25.95 -6.99
C ASP A 205 -13.77 -24.89 -6.66
N PHE A 206 -13.91 -24.50 -5.40
CA PHE A 206 -14.79 -23.41 -5.00
C PHE A 206 -14.45 -22.12 -5.75
N THR A 207 -13.16 -21.78 -5.82
CA THR A 207 -12.70 -20.55 -6.49
C THR A 207 -12.93 -20.62 -8.01
N LEU A 208 -12.63 -21.77 -8.63
CA LEU A 208 -12.72 -21.93 -10.09
C LEU A 208 -14.17 -22.11 -10.56
N LYS A 209 -14.94 -22.99 -9.90
CA LYS A 209 -16.27 -23.43 -10.37
C LYS A 209 -17.40 -22.60 -9.76
N THR A 210 -17.36 -22.38 -8.44
CA THR A 210 -18.44 -21.68 -7.73
C THR A 210 -18.31 -20.17 -7.87
N ARG A 211 -17.10 -19.63 -7.69
CA ARG A 211 -16.84 -18.19 -7.80
C ARG A 211 -16.47 -17.75 -9.21
N GLN A 212 -16.24 -18.66 -10.13
CA GLN A 212 -15.93 -18.43 -11.54
C GLN A 212 -14.84 -17.36 -11.74
N LEU A 213 -13.78 -17.42 -10.90
CA LEU A 213 -12.71 -16.43 -10.92
C LEU A 213 -11.99 -16.31 -12.28
N PRO A 214 -11.70 -17.39 -13.03
CA PRO A 214 -11.04 -17.31 -14.33
C PRO A 214 -11.87 -16.57 -15.40
N GLU A 215 -13.18 -16.67 -15.32
CA GLU A 215 -14.13 -16.08 -16.28
C GLU A 215 -14.48 -14.64 -15.95
N TRP A 216 -14.07 -14.15 -14.77
CA TRP A 216 -14.35 -12.78 -14.40
C TRP A 216 -13.63 -11.79 -15.32
N ALA A 217 -14.41 -11.02 -16.07
CA ALA A 217 -13.94 -10.12 -17.12
C ALA A 217 -14.82 -8.88 -17.26
N LEU A 218 -15.02 -8.13 -16.17
CA LEU A 218 -15.85 -6.93 -16.18
C LEU A 218 -15.05 -5.70 -16.64
N PRO A 219 -15.66 -4.77 -17.39
CA PRO A 219 -15.07 -3.46 -17.67
C PRO A 219 -14.98 -2.62 -16.39
N ILE A 220 -14.19 -1.54 -16.43
CA ILE A 220 -14.31 -0.47 -15.46
C ILE A 220 -15.46 0.44 -15.87
N VAL A 221 -16.35 0.75 -14.91
CA VAL A 221 -17.47 1.66 -15.12
C VAL A 221 -17.28 2.87 -14.21
N VAL A 222 -17.07 4.01 -14.82
CA VAL A 222 -16.87 5.29 -14.14
C VAL A 222 -18.20 5.82 -13.59
N GLY A 223 -18.16 6.38 -12.38
CA GLY A 223 -19.33 7.01 -11.76
C GLY A 223 -20.41 6.05 -11.25
N ARG A 224 -20.16 4.75 -11.22
CA ARG A 224 -21.13 3.75 -10.76
C ARG A 224 -20.75 3.15 -9.41
N ARG A 225 -21.56 3.37 -8.40
CA ARG A 225 -21.31 2.88 -7.04
C ARG A 225 -21.58 1.38 -6.88
N GLN A 226 -22.63 0.87 -7.50
CA GLN A 226 -23.02 -0.53 -7.41
C GLN A 226 -22.20 -1.40 -8.36
N GLY A 227 -21.92 -2.63 -7.92
CA GLY A 227 -21.19 -3.62 -8.68
C GLY A 227 -19.68 -3.51 -8.56
N ILE A 228 -19.00 -4.61 -8.82
CA ILE A 228 -17.54 -4.70 -8.73
C ILE A 228 -16.86 -3.84 -9.79
N GLU A 229 -17.47 -3.67 -10.95
CA GLU A 229 -16.99 -2.87 -12.08
C GLU A 229 -16.90 -1.38 -11.76
N GLY A 230 -17.69 -0.89 -10.81
CA GLY A 230 -17.68 0.49 -10.35
C GLY A 230 -16.83 0.73 -9.09
N HIS A 231 -16.62 -0.30 -8.27
CA HIS A 231 -16.02 -0.15 -6.94
C HIS A 231 -14.51 -0.45 -6.95
N VAL A 232 -13.68 0.57 -6.71
CA VAL A 232 -12.20 0.48 -6.82
C VAL A 232 -11.61 -0.64 -5.96
N TYR A 233 -11.93 -0.64 -4.66
CA TYR A 233 -11.41 -1.60 -3.72
C TYR A 233 -11.79 -3.05 -4.08
N ALA A 234 -13.07 -3.30 -4.38
CA ALA A 234 -13.54 -4.64 -4.71
C ALA A 234 -12.95 -5.16 -6.02
N TYR A 235 -12.84 -4.29 -7.03
CA TYR A 235 -12.23 -4.62 -8.32
C TYR A 235 -10.76 -5.02 -8.14
N THR A 236 -9.97 -4.17 -7.47
CA THR A 236 -8.55 -4.43 -7.23
C THR A 236 -8.31 -5.65 -6.33
N ALA A 237 -9.19 -5.92 -5.37
CA ALA A 237 -9.12 -7.13 -4.55
C ALA A 237 -9.32 -8.41 -5.38
N ARG A 238 -10.24 -8.40 -6.35
CA ARG A 238 -10.46 -9.52 -7.24
C ARG A 238 -9.35 -9.67 -8.28
N CYS A 239 -8.75 -8.56 -8.74
CA CYS A 239 -7.51 -8.58 -9.52
C CYS A 239 -6.40 -9.34 -8.77
N LEU A 240 -6.20 -9.05 -7.48
CA LEU A 240 -5.21 -9.77 -6.66
C LEU A 240 -5.49 -11.28 -6.60
N ALA A 241 -6.75 -11.70 -6.52
CA ALA A 241 -7.09 -13.12 -6.56
C ALA A 241 -6.73 -13.75 -7.93
N GLN A 242 -7.00 -13.07 -9.04
CA GLN A 242 -6.57 -13.54 -10.38
C GLN A 242 -5.04 -13.59 -10.50
N LEU A 243 -4.30 -12.62 -9.95
CA LEU A 243 -2.83 -12.65 -9.93
C LEU A 243 -2.29 -13.82 -9.10
N GLU A 244 -2.93 -14.16 -7.97
CA GLU A 244 -2.56 -15.35 -7.18
C GLU A 244 -2.88 -16.65 -7.93
N LEU A 245 -4.02 -16.73 -8.60
CA LEU A 245 -4.35 -17.87 -9.44
C LEU A 245 -3.37 -18.02 -10.61
N HIS A 246 -2.96 -16.90 -11.23
CA HIS A 246 -1.93 -16.90 -12.28
C HIS A 246 -0.59 -17.46 -11.79
N ARG A 247 -0.21 -17.21 -10.55
CA ARG A 247 1.01 -17.80 -9.93
C ARG A 247 0.91 -19.30 -9.76
N MET A 248 -0.30 -19.80 -9.49
CA MET A 248 -0.55 -21.25 -9.31
C MET A 248 -0.72 -21.96 -10.66
N GLN A 249 -1.42 -21.32 -11.57
CA GLN A 249 -1.77 -21.83 -12.91
C GLN A 249 -1.58 -20.71 -13.94
N PRO A 250 -0.38 -20.56 -14.52
CA PRO A 250 -0.06 -19.47 -15.43
C PRO A 250 -1.04 -19.41 -16.62
N ASN A 251 -1.81 -18.32 -16.68
CA ASN A 251 -2.79 -18.03 -17.74
C ASN A 251 -2.83 -16.52 -17.98
N PRO A 252 -2.41 -16.02 -19.16
CA PRO A 252 -2.42 -14.59 -19.48
C PRO A 252 -3.79 -13.93 -19.38
N ARG A 253 -4.88 -14.68 -19.52
CA ARG A 253 -6.24 -14.13 -19.36
C ARG A 253 -6.48 -13.56 -17.96
N LEU A 254 -5.84 -14.14 -16.93
CA LEU A 254 -5.96 -13.70 -15.55
C LEU A 254 -5.27 -12.35 -15.27
N LEU A 255 -4.44 -11.85 -16.19
CA LEU A 255 -3.80 -10.54 -16.06
C LEU A 255 -4.66 -9.40 -16.60
N ARG A 256 -5.60 -9.68 -17.50
CA ARG A 256 -6.35 -8.68 -18.27
C ARG A 256 -7.09 -7.66 -17.42
N GLN A 257 -7.68 -8.08 -16.30
CA GLN A 257 -8.43 -7.15 -15.45
C GLN A 257 -7.50 -6.20 -14.68
N THR A 258 -6.35 -6.70 -14.26
CA THR A 258 -5.31 -5.89 -13.64
C THR A 258 -4.69 -4.91 -14.66
N GLU A 259 -4.42 -5.37 -15.89
CA GLU A 259 -3.93 -4.52 -16.99
C GLU A 259 -4.94 -3.42 -17.31
N ARG A 260 -6.24 -3.73 -17.35
CA ARG A 260 -7.31 -2.75 -17.55
C ARG A 260 -7.38 -1.71 -16.43
N ALA A 261 -7.21 -2.14 -15.16
CA ALA A 261 -7.18 -1.21 -14.04
C ALA A 261 -5.96 -0.27 -14.11
N LEU A 262 -4.79 -0.80 -14.49
CA LEU A 262 -3.60 0.01 -14.71
C LEU A 262 -3.77 0.98 -15.88
N ASP A 263 -4.31 0.51 -16.99
CA ASP A 263 -4.58 1.32 -18.17
C ASP A 263 -5.52 2.48 -17.83
N PHE A 264 -6.63 2.20 -17.13
CA PHE A 264 -7.54 3.24 -16.64
C PHE A 264 -6.82 4.27 -15.78
N MET A 265 -6.04 3.84 -14.81
CA MET A 265 -5.31 4.75 -13.94
C MET A 265 -4.25 5.57 -14.69
N LEU A 266 -3.50 4.97 -15.60
CA LEU A 266 -2.33 5.58 -16.22
C LEU A 266 -2.62 6.28 -17.56
N GLN A 267 -3.65 5.87 -18.29
CA GLN A 267 -3.98 6.40 -19.62
C GLN A 267 -5.29 7.20 -19.64
N HIS A 268 -6.22 6.94 -18.71
CA HIS A 268 -7.56 7.52 -18.69
C HIS A 268 -7.85 8.37 -17.46
N ASP A 269 -6.83 9.06 -16.93
CA ASP A 269 -6.94 10.03 -15.83
C ASP A 269 -7.45 9.48 -14.49
N GLY A 270 -7.48 8.16 -14.30
CA GLY A 270 -7.91 7.55 -13.03
C GLY A 270 -6.94 7.73 -11.87
N LEU A 271 -5.64 7.97 -12.12
CA LEU A 271 -4.62 8.15 -11.06
C LEU A 271 -4.52 9.61 -10.64
N HIS A 272 -4.65 9.89 -9.35
CA HIS A 272 -4.42 11.21 -8.78
C HIS A 272 -2.92 11.50 -8.60
N ILE A 273 -2.55 12.78 -8.46
CA ILE A 273 -1.15 13.20 -8.25
C ILE A 273 -0.52 12.55 -7.00
N THR A 274 -1.33 12.23 -6.00
CA THR A 274 -0.90 11.58 -4.76
C THR A 274 -0.66 10.07 -4.89
N GLY A 275 -0.97 9.48 -6.04
CA GLY A 275 -0.95 8.03 -6.27
C GLY A 275 -2.22 7.31 -5.85
N GLY A 276 -3.21 8.00 -5.27
CA GLY A 276 -4.53 7.43 -5.01
C GLY A 276 -5.41 7.39 -6.27
N THR A 277 -6.57 6.75 -6.20
CA THR A 277 -7.57 6.70 -7.27
C THR A 277 -8.99 6.68 -6.68
N GLY A 278 -9.95 7.12 -7.49
CA GLY A 278 -11.37 7.04 -7.20
C GLY A 278 -11.89 8.12 -6.26
N GLN A 279 -13.21 8.31 -6.27
CA GLN A 279 -13.95 9.21 -5.40
C GLN A 279 -15.23 8.51 -4.92
N CYS A 280 -15.64 8.70 -3.66
CA CYS A 280 -16.77 7.97 -3.06
C CYS A 280 -16.68 6.44 -3.28
N GLU A 281 -15.47 5.85 -3.16
CA GLU A 281 -15.15 4.42 -3.38
C GLU A 281 -15.22 3.94 -4.84
N ILE A 282 -15.60 4.80 -5.79
CA ILE A 282 -15.83 4.44 -7.19
C ILE A 282 -14.78 4.99 -8.14
N TRP A 283 -14.65 4.37 -9.30
CA TRP A 283 -13.77 4.85 -10.37
C TRP A 283 -14.23 6.20 -10.89
N THR A 284 -13.30 7.16 -10.94
CA THR A 284 -13.49 8.50 -11.51
C THR A 284 -12.26 8.91 -12.30
N ASP A 285 -12.45 9.76 -13.31
CA ASP A 285 -11.43 10.24 -14.23
C ASP A 285 -11.42 11.77 -14.38
N ASP A 286 -12.29 12.47 -13.66
CA ASP A 286 -12.44 13.91 -13.76
C ASP A 286 -11.42 14.72 -12.95
N GLN A 287 -10.61 14.06 -12.12
CA GLN A 287 -9.59 14.67 -11.27
C GLN A 287 -10.14 15.74 -10.30
N ASP A 288 -11.41 15.64 -9.88
CA ASP A 288 -11.92 16.52 -8.81
C ASP A 288 -11.13 16.25 -7.52
N GLY A 289 -10.54 17.29 -6.97
CA GLY A 289 -9.70 17.19 -5.76
C GLY A 289 -10.46 17.18 -4.44
N ARG A 290 -11.78 17.38 -4.47
CA ARG A 290 -12.63 17.65 -3.30
C ARG A 290 -13.40 16.43 -2.82
N GLY A 291 -13.87 16.53 -1.56
CA GLY A 291 -14.78 15.54 -0.97
C GLY A 291 -14.10 14.19 -0.69
N ASP A 292 -14.80 13.11 -0.97
CA ASP A 292 -14.44 11.75 -0.62
C ASP A 292 -13.47 11.12 -1.63
N LEU A 293 -12.29 11.75 -1.82
CA LEU A 293 -11.28 11.37 -2.78
C LEU A 293 -10.30 10.35 -2.17
N GLY A 294 -9.90 9.35 -2.95
CA GLY A 294 -8.80 8.45 -2.59
C GLY A 294 -9.05 7.64 -1.32
N GLU A 295 -10.01 6.70 -1.39
CA GLU A 295 -10.33 5.81 -0.28
C GLU A 295 -9.10 5.05 0.23
N THR A 296 -8.92 4.96 1.55
CA THR A 296 -7.79 4.24 2.18
C THR A 296 -7.78 2.74 1.82
N CYS A 297 -8.95 2.09 1.68
CA CYS A 297 -9.00 0.70 1.23
C CYS A 297 -8.51 0.55 -0.21
N ALA A 298 -8.96 1.41 -1.11
CA ALA A 298 -8.51 1.45 -2.50
C ALA A 298 -6.99 1.65 -2.58
N THR A 299 -6.46 2.65 -1.84
CA THR A 299 -5.01 2.93 -1.74
C THR A 299 -4.21 1.72 -1.26
N ALA A 300 -4.69 1.03 -0.21
CA ALA A 300 -4.03 -0.16 0.33
C ALA A 300 -4.00 -1.32 -0.69
N TYR A 301 -5.07 -1.48 -1.47
CA TYR A 301 -5.15 -2.55 -2.46
C TYR A 301 -4.42 -2.22 -3.76
N GLN A 302 -4.35 -0.96 -4.16
CA GLN A 302 -3.46 -0.51 -5.23
C GLN A 302 -1.99 -0.85 -4.92
N LEU A 303 -1.51 -0.55 -3.71
CA LEU A 303 -0.15 -0.89 -3.28
C LEU A 303 0.12 -2.39 -3.40
N ARG A 304 -0.84 -3.25 -3.01
CA ARG A 304 -0.72 -4.71 -3.17
C ARG A 304 -0.71 -5.15 -4.63
N VAL A 305 -1.51 -4.50 -5.49
CA VAL A 305 -1.51 -4.78 -6.94
C VAL A 305 -0.16 -4.40 -7.55
N TYR A 306 0.37 -3.22 -7.21
CA TYR A 306 1.68 -2.76 -7.71
C TYR A 306 2.82 -3.67 -7.22
N ASP A 307 2.84 -4.04 -5.94
CA ASP A 307 3.80 -5.04 -5.40
C ASP A 307 3.68 -6.37 -6.14
N SER A 308 2.45 -6.85 -6.34
CA SER A 308 2.19 -8.11 -7.02
C SER A 308 2.71 -8.11 -8.47
N LEU A 309 2.53 -6.99 -9.19
CA LEU A 309 3.03 -6.84 -10.56
C LEU A 309 4.54 -6.65 -10.61
N LEU A 310 5.12 -5.86 -9.70
CA LEU A 310 6.58 -5.73 -9.57
C LEU A 310 7.23 -7.11 -9.39
N ARG A 311 6.62 -7.96 -8.58
CA ARG A 311 7.09 -9.32 -8.35
C ARG A 311 7.00 -10.20 -9.60
N LEU A 312 5.91 -10.06 -10.35
CA LEU A 312 5.67 -10.87 -11.56
C LEU A 312 6.59 -10.51 -12.72
N ASN A 313 6.84 -9.22 -12.96
CA ASN A 313 7.48 -8.77 -14.19
C ASN A 313 8.75 -7.92 -13.99
N GLY A 314 9.05 -7.48 -12.77
CA GLY A 314 10.20 -6.63 -12.48
C GLY A 314 10.10 -5.20 -13.05
N ASP A 315 8.90 -4.74 -13.41
CA ASP A 315 8.71 -3.38 -13.95
C ASP A 315 8.94 -2.31 -12.87
N ALA A 316 10.00 -1.52 -13.04
CA ALA A 316 10.37 -0.43 -12.13
C ALA A 316 9.26 0.63 -11.98
N ARG A 317 8.35 0.77 -12.95
CA ARG A 317 7.19 1.67 -12.88
C ARG A 317 6.27 1.31 -11.72
N MET A 318 6.13 0.02 -11.42
CA MET A 318 5.35 -0.42 -10.25
C MET A 318 5.99 0.05 -8.94
N GLY A 319 7.32 0.06 -8.87
CA GLY A 319 8.06 0.64 -7.74
C GLY A 319 7.84 2.15 -7.60
N ASP A 320 7.79 2.89 -8.71
CA ASP A 320 7.49 4.33 -8.70
C ASP A 320 6.06 4.62 -8.24
N LEU A 321 5.08 3.79 -8.65
CA LEU A 321 3.69 3.87 -8.19
C LEU A 321 3.58 3.56 -6.70
N ILE A 322 4.28 2.52 -6.21
CA ILE A 322 4.35 2.21 -4.77
C ILE A 322 4.88 3.42 -4.01
N GLU A 323 6.00 3.97 -4.42
CA GLU A 323 6.67 5.09 -3.76
C GLU A 323 5.80 6.35 -3.71
N ARG A 324 5.21 6.76 -4.85
CA ARG A 324 4.30 7.89 -4.95
C ARG A 324 3.09 7.73 -4.02
N THR A 325 2.44 6.58 -4.09
CA THR A 325 1.25 6.26 -3.29
C THR A 325 1.58 6.23 -1.80
N LEU A 326 2.71 5.64 -1.43
CA LEU A 326 3.17 5.50 -0.05
C LEU A 326 3.39 6.86 0.63
N PHE A 327 4.24 7.71 0.04
CA PHE A 327 4.63 8.97 0.66
C PHE A 327 3.52 10.04 0.65
N ASN A 328 2.49 9.85 -0.15
CA ASN A 328 1.39 10.82 -0.26
C ASN A 328 0.05 10.21 0.20
N ALA A 329 -0.66 9.47 -0.66
CA ALA A 329 -2.00 8.99 -0.37
C ALA A 329 -2.07 8.13 0.91
N LEU A 330 -1.15 7.16 1.09
CA LEU A 330 -1.18 6.28 2.25
C LEU A 330 -0.82 7.03 3.54
N PHE A 331 0.29 7.77 3.56
CA PHE A 331 0.70 8.46 4.78
C PHE A 331 -0.23 9.61 5.16
N ALA A 332 -0.93 10.23 4.20
CA ALA A 332 -1.98 11.19 4.50
C ALA A 332 -3.22 10.58 5.18
N ALA A 333 -3.40 9.27 5.06
CA ALA A 333 -4.52 8.59 5.73
C ALA A 333 -4.32 8.43 7.26
N GLN A 334 -3.13 8.71 7.79
CA GLN A 334 -2.81 8.61 9.22
C GLN A 334 -2.42 9.96 9.80
N SER A 335 -2.87 10.26 11.02
CA SER A 335 -2.40 11.44 11.76
C SER A 335 -0.89 11.36 12.03
N PRO A 336 -0.20 12.51 12.19
CA PRO A 336 1.23 12.55 12.44
C PRO A 336 1.69 11.73 13.65
N ASP A 337 0.86 11.67 14.69
CA ASP A 337 1.08 10.88 15.91
C ASP A 337 0.73 9.39 15.75
N GLY A 338 0.15 8.99 14.61
CA GLY A 338 -0.23 7.62 14.33
C GLY A 338 -1.59 7.19 14.86
N ARG A 339 -2.27 7.98 15.71
CA ARG A 339 -3.46 7.54 16.46
C ARG A 339 -4.71 7.44 15.61
N ARG A 340 -4.96 8.43 14.75
CA ARG A 340 -6.20 8.55 13.99
C ARG A 340 -6.00 8.20 12.52
N LEU A 341 -7.03 7.61 11.93
CA LEU A 341 -7.01 7.18 10.53
C LEU A 341 -8.14 7.86 9.74
N ARG A 342 -7.92 8.07 8.45
CA ARG A 342 -8.90 8.64 7.53
C ARG A 342 -9.53 7.57 6.66
N TYR A 343 -10.75 7.85 6.25
CA TYR A 343 -11.41 7.09 5.18
C TYR A 343 -10.96 7.62 3.82
N PHE A 344 -10.96 8.95 3.64
CA PHE A 344 -10.63 9.65 2.40
C PHE A 344 -9.51 10.67 2.58
N GLY A 345 -8.77 10.95 1.50
CA GLY A 345 -7.64 11.87 1.47
C GLY A 345 -7.73 12.89 0.33
N PRO A 346 -8.65 13.88 0.38
CA PRO A 346 -8.80 14.88 -0.67
C PRO A 346 -7.55 15.70 -0.89
N THR A 347 -7.33 16.12 -2.12
CA THR A 347 -6.25 17.05 -2.51
C THR A 347 -6.65 18.50 -2.32
N GLU A 348 -7.94 18.77 -2.24
CA GLU A 348 -8.52 20.10 -2.01
C GLU A 348 -9.59 20.05 -0.93
N GLY A 349 -9.64 21.06 -0.07
CA GLY A 349 -10.61 21.16 1.03
C GLY A 349 -10.19 20.39 2.29
N PRO A 350 -11.09 20.29 3.27
CA PRO A 350 -10.79 19.72 4.59
C PRO A 350 -10.60 18.20 4.53
N ARG A 351 -9.76 17.68 5.43
CA ARG A 351 -9.45 16.26 5.59
C ARG A 351 -9.92 15.76 6.94
N ALA A 352 -11.00 14.96 6.98
CA ALA A 352 -11.57 14.43 8.22
C ALA A 352 -10.98 13.07 8.61
N TYR A 353 -10.83 12.83 9.91
CA TYR A 353 -10.51 11.51 10.43
C TYR A 353 -11.78 10.69 10.63
N TRP A 354 -11.65 9.37 10.42
CA TRP A 354 -12.72 8.43 10.72
C TRP A 354 -12.97 8.37 12.23
N PRO A 355 -14.23 8.33 12.69
CA PRO A 355 -14.55 8.47 14.11
C PRO A 355 -14.26 7.23 14.96
N THR A 356 -14.14 6.04 14.36
CA THR A 356 -13.96 4.76 15.06
C THR A 356 -12.69 4.03 14.64
N ASP A 357 -12.24 3.09 15.46
CA ASP A 357 -11.10 2.22 15.17
C ASP A 357 -11.49 0.96 14.38
N THR A 358 -12.77 0.66 14.31
CA THR A 358 -13.38 -0.45 13.54
C THR A 358 -13.64 -0.03 12.09
N TYR A 359 -14.10 -0.96 11.28
CA TYR A 359 -14.47 -0.80 9.88
C TYR A 359 -13.33 -1.03 8.88
N CYS A 360 -13.64 -0.94 7.56
CA CYS A 360 -12.74 -1.39 6.50
C CYS A 360 -11.45 -0.58 6.40
N CYS A 361 -11.53 0.74 6.34
CA CYS A 361 -10.37 1.61 6.08
C CYS A 361 -9.35 1.62 7.21
N PRO A 362 -9.71 1.80 8.50
CA PRO A 362 -8.76 1.67 9.60
C PRO A 362 -8.07 0.31 9.63
N CYS A 363 -8.83 -0.77 9.40
CA CYS A 363 -8.27 -2.12 9.42
C CYS A 363 -7.38 -2.41 8.20
N ASN A 364 -7.73 -1.95 7.00
CA ASN A 364 -6.88 -2.07 5.81
C ASN A 364 -5.63 -1.21 5.89
N TYR A 365 -5.67 -0.04 6.55
CA TYR A 365 -4.49 0.77 6.81
C TYR A 365 -3.48 0.00 7.66
N ARG A 366 -3.90 -0.56 8.80
CA ARG A 366 -3.03 -1.37 9.67
C ARG A 366 -2.39 -2.53 8.90
N ARG A 367 -3.17 -3.22 8.06
CA ARG A 367 -2.69 -4.35 7.25
C ARG A 367 -1.62 -3.93 6.25
N ILE A 368 -1.84 -2.86 5.48
CA ILE A 368 -0.87 -2.44 4.47
C ILE A 368 0.41 -1.90 5.09
N VAL A 369 0.33 -1.18 6.21
CA VAL A 369 1.51 -0.70 6.94
C VAL A 369 2.34 -1.87 7.48
N ALA A 370 1.71 -2.94 7.94
CA ALA A 370 2.41 -4.17 8.37
C ALA A 370 3.10 -4.91 7.21
N GLU A 371 2.72 -4.65 5.96
CA GLU A 371 3.29 -5.27 4.75
C GLU A 371 4.45 -4.44 4.14
N LEU A 372 4.60 -3.15 4.51
CA LEU A 372 5.61 -2.26 3.92
C LEU A 372 7.06 -2.77 4.02
N PRO A 373 7.51 -3.40 5.11
CA PRO A 373 8.88 -3.91 5.19
C PRO A 373 9.22 -4.88 4.05
N ALA A 374 8.25 -5.67 3.60
CA ALA A 374 8.41 -6.63 2.51
C ALA A 374 8.56 -5.97 1.12
N MET A 375 8.26 -4.66 1.00
CA MET A 375 8.34 -3.91 -0.27
C MET A 375 9.68 -3.17 -0.45
N VAL A 376 10.60 -3.26 0.52
CA VAL A 376 11.91 -2.57 0.46
C VAL A 376 12.92 -3.34 -0.38
N PHE A 377 13.06 -4.62 -0.08
CA PHE A 377 14.03 -5.51 -0.72
C PHE A 377 13.37 -6.74 -1.31
N TYR A 378 13.85 -7.16 -2.48
CA TYR A 378 13.37 -8.36 -3.14
C TYR A 378 14.55 -9.28 -3.49
N ARG A 379 14.40 -10.56 -3.21
CA ARG A 379 15.28 -11.59 -3.76
C ARG A 379 14.94 -11.80 -5.23
N THR A 380 15.94 -11.80 -6.09
CA THR A 380 15.80 -12.25 -7.49
C THR A 380 16.40 -13.64 -7.66
N ALA A 381 16.20 -14.29 -8.81
CA ALA A 381 16.78 -15.60 -9.07
C ALA A 381 18.31 -15.64 -8.88
N ALA A 382 18.99 -14.52 -9.15
CA ALA A 382 20.44 -14.42 -9.12
C ALA A 382 21.00 -13.55 -7.97
N GLY A 383 20.19 -12.70 -7.32
CA GLY A 383 20.71 -11.75 -6.34
C GLY A 383 19.64 -10.95 -5.58
N LEU A 384 19.85 -9.66 -5.48
CA LEU A 384 19.05 -8.72 -4.67
C LEU A 384 18.60 -7.55 -5.51
N ALA A 385 17.33 -7.14 -5.34
CA ALA A 385 16.78 -5.88 -5.86
C ALA A 385 16.37 -4.97 -4.70
N VAL A 386 16.70 -3.68 -4.80
CA VAL A 386 16.31 -2.61 -3.88
C VAL A 386 15.23 -1.77 -4.57
N ASN A 387 14.04 -1.73 -3.98
CA ASN A 387 12.90 -1.03 -4.53
C ASN A 387 12.61 0.30 -3.82
N LEU A 388 12.55 0.31 -2.48
CA LEU A 388 12.29 1.52 -1.71
C LEU A 388 13.54 1.98 -0.97
N TYR A 389 13.73 3.29 -0.95
CA TYR A 389 14.84 3.93 -0.25
C TYR A 389 14.37 4.47 1.10
N THR A 390 15.00 3.96 2.15
CA THR A 390 14.75 4.32 3.55
C THR A 390 15.89 3.71 4.38
N PRO A 391 16.27 4.23 5.54
CA PRO A 391 17.16 3.49 6.42
C PRO A 391 16.62 2.08 6.65
N ALA A 392 17.40 1.05 6.35
CA ALA A 392 16.93 -0.33 6.48
C ALA A 392 18.09 -1.31 6.62
N GLU A 393 17.81 -2.44 7.28
CA GLU A 393 18.70 -3.60 7.31
C GLU A 393 17.96 -4.84 6.85
N ALA A 394 18.68 -5.70 6.11
CA ALA A 394 18.14 -6.99 5.67
C ALA A 394 19.18 -8.10 5.82
N LYS A 395 18.67 -9.32 6.08
CA LYS A 395 19.44 -10.56 6.10
C LYS A 395 18.86 -11.53 5.08
N LEU A 396 19.69 -12.08 4.22
CA LEU A 396 19.26 -13.03 3.19
C LEU A 396 20.43 -13.94 2.80
N ALA A 397 20.15 -14.99 2.05
CA ALA A 397 21.17 -15.79 1.38
C ALA A 397 21.23 -15.42 -0.12
N VAL A 398 22.42 -15.35 -0.70
CA VAL A 398 22.68 -15.09 -2.11
C VAL A 398 23.64 -16.12 -2.71
N GLY A 399 23.65 -16.28 -4.02
CA GLY A 399 24.48 -17.26 -4.70
C GLY A 399 24.19 -18.68 -4.21
N LYS A 400 25.23 -19.42 -3.84
CA LYS A 400 25.13 -20.77 -3.25
C LYS A 400 25.08 -20.64 -1.72
N ASP A 401 23.94 -20.15 -1.19
CA ASP A 401 23.63 -20.03 0.24
C ASP A 401 24.64 -19.23 1.07
N VAL A 402 25.23 -18.18 0.48
CA VAL A 402 26.11 -17.27 1.20
C VAL A 402 25.25 -16.26 1.96
N ALA A 403 25.38 -16.24 3.29
CA ALA A 403 24.69 -15.24 4.11
C ALA A 403 25.17 -13.83 3.74
N LEU A 404 24.24 -12.94 3.52
CA LEU A 404 24.47 -11.53 3.22
C LEU A 404 23.68 -10.67 4.21
N ARG A 405 24.36 -9.72 4.84
CA ARG A 405 23.71 -8.58 5.51
C ARG A 405 23.84 -7.37 4.61
N VAL A 406 22.71 -6.66 4.43
CA VAL A 406 22.64 -5.39 3.70
C VAL A 406 22.16 -4.33 4.64
N ARG A 407 22.85 -3.18 4.67
CA ARG A 407 22.43 -1.99 5.40
C ARG A 407 22.27 -0.83 4.42
N GLN A 408 21.12 -0.22 4.43
CA GLN A 408 20.80 0.97 3.65
C GLN A 408 20.79 2.20 4.58
N GLU A 409 21.66 3.15 4.27
CA GLU A 409 21.82 4.41 5.01
C GLU A 409 21.42 5.57 4.11
N THR A 410 20.47 6.38 4.56
CA THR A 410 19.93 7.51 3.79
C THR A 410 19.09 8.40 4.67
N ASP A 411 18.92 9.66 4.26
CA ASP A 411 17.91 10.59 4.79
C ASP A 411 16.76 10.78 3.77
N TYR A 412 16.49 9.76 2.99
CA TYR A 412 15.40 9.76 2.02
C TYR A 412 14.03 9.80 2.72
N PRO A 413 13.06 10.61 2.26
CA PRO A 413 13.01 11.39 1.00
C PRO A 413 13.52 12.83 1.12
N ASN A 414 14.22 13.23 2.18
CA ASN A 414 14.78 14.58 2.31
C ASN A 414 15.94 14.82 1.36
N THR A 415 16.79 13.81 1.18
CA THR A 415 17.89 13.83 0.22
C THR A 415 17.82 12.62 -0.70
N GLY A 416 18.48 12.70 -1.85
CA GLY A 416 18.53 11.59 -2.81
C GLY A 416 19.75 10.69 -2.65
N ARG A 417 20.59 10.91 -1.64
CA ARG A 417 21.77 10.09 -1.41
C ARG A 417 21.42 8.84 -0.63
N VAL A 418 21.76 7.68 -1.20
CA VAL A 418 21.54 6.35 -0.60
C VAL A 418 22.84 5.58 -0.62
N ARG A 419 23.28 5.09 0.55
CA ARG A 419 24.45 4.21 0.70
C ARG A 419 23.98 2.80 1.05
N LEU A 420 24.46 1.82 0.33
CA LEU A 420 24.25 0.39 0.59
C LEU A 420 25.57 -0.22 1.01
N LEU A 421 25.62 -0.74 2.21
CA LEU A 421 26.74 -1.49 2.75
C LEU A 421 26.43 -2.96 2.62
N LEU A 422 27.30 -3.71 1.93
CA LEU A 422 27.16 -5.13 1.67
C LEU A 422 28.17 -5.91 2.50
N ASP A 423 27.67 -6.84 3.29
CA ASP A 423 28.50 -7.66 4.18
C ASP A 423 28.18 -9.16 3.98
N PRO A 424 28.66 -9.76 2.88
CA PRO A 424 28.56 -11.20 2.67
C PRO A 424 29.54 -11.95 3.58
N ALA A 425 29.15 -13.12 4.09
CA ALA A 425 29.99 -13.94 4.96
C ALA A 425 31.32 -14.40 4.29
N ARG A 426 31.36 -14.40 2.96
CA ARG A 426 32.53 -14.64 2.11
C ARG A 426 32.32 -14.00 0.74
N PRO A 427 33.38 -13.73 -0.05
CA PRO A 427 33.21 -13.20 -1.40
C PRO A 427 32.24 -14.03 -2.23
N VAL A 428 31.29 -13.33 -2.88
CA VAL A 428 30.22 -13.97 -3.66
C VAL A 428 29.77 -13.09 -4.83
N LYS A 429 29.64 -13.70 -6.00
CA LYS A 429 29.19 -12.99 -7.22
C LYS A 429 27.66 -13.04 -7.34
N PHE A 430 27.04 -11.86 -7.42
CA PHE A 430 25.61 -11.71 -7.71
C PHE A 430 25.29 -10.33 -8.30
N PRO A 431 24.17 -10.16 -9.02
CA PRO A 431 23.65 -8.85 -9.41
C PRO A 431 22.95 -8.17 -8.24
N LEU A 432 23.35 -6.94 -7.94
CA LEU A 432 22.59 -5.99 -7.13
C LEU A 432 21.85 -5.07 -8.08
N GLN A 433 20.51 -5.03 -7.97
CA GLN A 433 19.64 -4.22 -8.80
C GLN A 433 19.10 -3.04 -7.97
N LEU A 434 19.25 -1.82 -8.46
CA LEU A 434 18.79 -0.58 -7.83
C LEU A 434 17.69 0.03 -8.69
N ARG A 435 16.49 0.28 -8.14
CA ARG A 435 15.46 1.01 -8.86
C ARG A 435 15.87 2.47 -9.01
N ILE A 436 15.91 2.95 -10.25
CA ILE A 436 16.13 4.37 -10.54
C ILE A 436 14.76 5.00 -10.83
N PRO A 437 14.22 5.82 -9.91
CA PRO A 437 12.90 6.41 -10.10
C PRO A 437 12.79 7.22 -11.40
N ARG A 438 11.61 7.24 -12.03
CA ARG A 438 11.37 8.00 -13.28
C ARG A 438 11.65 9.50 -13.14
N TRP A 439 11.41 10.06 -11.97
CA TRP A 439 11.70 11.46 -11.68
C TRP A 439 13.20 11.76 -11.53
N ALA A 440 14.05 10.77 -11.27
CA ALA A 440 15.48 10.94 -10.97
C ALA A 440 16.36 10.90 -12.22
N ARG A 441 16.10 11.79 -13.19
CA ARG A 441 16.95 11.95 -14.36
C ARG A 441 18.34 12.46 -13.94
N GLY A 442 19.40 11.87 -14.47
CA GLY A 442 20.78 12.20 -14.10
C GLY A 442 21.26 11.52 -12.81
N ALA A 443 20.55 10.49 -12.33
CA ALA A 443 21.03 9.66 -11.23
C ALA A 443 22.39 9.03 -11.53
N THR A 444 23.22 8.89 -10.49
CA THR A 444 24.55 8.28 -10.60
C THR A 444 24.70 7.15 -9.58
N VAL A 445 25.50 6.13 -9.94
CA VAL A 445 25.84 5.00 -9.08
C VAL A 445 27.34 4.86 -9.01
N THR A 446 27.87 4.72 -7.80
CA THR A 446 29.28 4.41 -7.57
C THR A 446 29.43 3.15 -6.74
N VAL A 447 30.54 2.44 -6.92
CA VAL A 447 30.93 1.28 -6.11
C VAL A 447 32.31 1.56 -5.54
N ASN A 448 32.42 1.55 -4.22
CA ASN A 448 33.66 1.89 -3.50
C ASN A 448 34.27 3.21 -4.00
N GLY A 449 33.42 4.25 -4.19
CA GLY A 449 33.81 5.56 -4.64
C GLY A 449 34.12 5.70 -6.13
N LYS A 450 34.01 4.62 -6.93
CA LYS A 450 34.27 4.64 -8.39
C LYS A 450 32.95 4.52 -9.16
N PRO A 451 32.75 5.26 -10.27
CA PRO A 451 31.55 5.12 -11.09
C PRO A 451 31.31 3.67 -11.49
N ALA A 452 30.07 3.22 -11.34
CA ALA A 452 29.66 1.89 -11.80
C ALA A 452 29.64 1.85 -13.34
N ALA A 453 30.02 0.72 -13.91
CA ALA A 453 29.96 0.51 -15.35
C ALA A 453 28.51 0.38 -15.82
N GLY A 454 28.21 1.00 -16.98
CA GLY A 454 26.88 0.97 -17.60
C GLY A 454 26.15 2.30 -17.54
N THR A 455 24.99 2.36 -18.19
CA THR A 455 24.16 3.58 -18.26
C THR A 455 23.07 3.53 -17.21
N VAL A 456 23.08 4.45 -16.26
CA VAL A 456 22.02 4.62 -15.26
C VAL A 456 20.83 5.33 -15.95
N LYS A 457 19.68 4.62 -16.07
CA LYS A 457 18.49 5.11 -16.76
C LYS A 457 17.34 5.27 -15.77
N ALA A 458 16.77 6.47 -15.69
CA ALA A 458 15.55 6.73 -14.92
C ALA A 458 14.37 5.86 -15.41
N GLY A 459 13.58 5.33 -14.49
CA GLY A 459 12.45 4.45 -14.76
C GLY A 459 12.84 2.99 -15.03
N ALA A 460 14.04 2.56 -14.61
CA ALA A 460 14.52 1.19 -14.78
C ALA A 460 15.27 0.70 -13.55
N PHE A 461 15.46 -0.62 -13.43
CA PHE A 461 16.44 -1.17 -12.50
C PHE A 461 17.83 -1.10 -13.12
N PHE A 462 18.79 -0.54 -12.38
CA PHE A 462 20.21 -0.57 -12.73
C PHE A 462 20.90 -1.72 -12.02
N ALA A 463 21.52 -2.63 -12.76
CA ALA A 463 22.16 -3.82 -12.21
C ALA A 463 23.68 -3.67 -12.15
N VAL A 464 24.27 -3.92 -10.98
CA VAL A 464 25.72 -4.04 -10.80
C VAL A 464 26.04 -5.51 -10.51
N THR A 465 26.68 -6.18 -11.46
CA THR A 465 27.08 -7.58 -11.32
C THR A 465 28.59 -7.68 -11.11
N ARG A 466 28.99 -8.12 -9.92
CA ARG A 466 30.40 -8.33 -9.57
C ARG A 466 30.53 -9.36 -8.42
N GLU A 467 31.75 -9.72 -8.10
CA GLU A 467 32.07 -10.37 -6.83
C GLU A 467 32.06 -9.32 -5.72
N TRP A 468 31.14 -9.48 -4.76
CA TRP A 468 31.00 -8.64 -3.57
C TRP A 468 31.81 -9.21 -2.42
N LYS A 469 32.48 -8.33 -1.68
CA LYS A 469 33.29 -8.64 -0.50
C LYS A 469 32.70 -7.95 0.73
N PRO A 470 32.99 -8.47 1.96
CA PRO A 470 32.60 -7.76 3.18
C PRO A 470 33.09 -6.31 3.17
N GLY A 471 32.19 -5.38 3.49
CA GLY A 471 32.45 -3.95 3.52
C GLY A 471 32.36 -3.22 2.18
N ASP A 472 32.00 -3.88 1.08
CA ASP A 472 31.75 -3.19 -0.18
C ASP A 472 30.57 -2.19 -0.04
N GLU A 473 30.75 -1.01 -0.62
CA GLU A 473 29.77 0.08 -0.60
C GLU A 473 29.26 0.40 -1.99
N VAL A 474 27.95 0.61 -2.10
CA VAL A 474 27.30 1.19 -3.29
C VAL A 474 26.63 2.49 -2.88
N THR A 475 26.98 3.58 -3.56
CA THR A 475 26.30 4.87 -3.38
C THR A 475 25.47 5.19 -4.63
N LEU A 476 24.19 5.50 -4.41
CA LEU A 476 23.25 6.00 -5.39
C LEU A 476 22.94 7.45 -5.05
N ASP A 477 23.14 8.36 -6.01
CA ASP A 477 22.75 9.77 -5.90
C ASP A 477 21.59 10.06 -6.87
N LEU A 478 20.42 10.43 -6.30
CA LEU A 478 19.19 10.77 -7.00
C LEU A 478 19.00 12.30 -6.97
N PRO A 479 19.02 13.02 -8.10
CA PRO A 479 18.81 14.46 -8.12
C PRO A 479 17.42 14.85 -7.61
N MET A 480 17.35 15.51 -6.45
CA MET A 480 16.11 15.96 -5.79
C MET A 480 15.84 17.43 -6.11
N THR A 481 15.26 17.73 -7.27
CA THR A 481 14.86 19.08 -7.67
C THR A 481 13.36 19.29 -7.50
N TRP A 482 12.94 20.55 -7.32
CA TRP A 482 11.53 20.92 -7.41
C TRP A 482 11.00 20.70 -8.83
N ARG A 483 9.78 20.20 -8.93
CA ARG A 483 9.08 19.95 -10.19
C ARG A 483 7.66 20.47 -10.09
N LEU A 484 7.23 21.23 -11.11
CA LEU A 484 5.84 21.60 -11.30
C LEU A 484 5.20 20.61 -12.25
N VAL A 485 4.21 19.86 -11.77
CA VAL A 485 3.53 18.82 -12.54
C VAL A 485 2.15 19.32 -12.94
N LYS A 486 1.86 19.26 -14.26
CA LYS A 486 0.60 19.75 -14.83
C LYS A 486 -0.60 18.99 -14.29
N GLY A 487 -1.62 19.73 -13.88
CA GLY A 487 -2.93 19.19 -13.58
C GLY A 487 -3.69 18.78 -14.83
N ARG A 488 -4.62 17.85 -14.67
CA ARG A 488 -5.42 17.26 -15.74
C ARG A 488 -6.91 17.42 -15.44
N GLN A 489 -7.76 17.33 -16.43
CA GLN A 489 -9.22 17.42 -16.30
C GLN A 489 -9.63 18.67 -15.49
N ARG A 490 -10.33 18.55 -14.38
CA ARG A 490 -10.70 19.68 -13.50
C ARG A 490 -9.52 20.41 -12.89
N GLN A 491 -8.32 19.83 -12.92
CA GLN A 491 -7.08 20.48 -12.52
C GLN A 491 -6.33 21.13 -13.69
N ALA A 492 -6.86 21.08 -14.92
CA ALA A 492 -6.24 21.71 -16.09
C ALA A 492 -6.02 23.22 -15.87
N GLY A 493 -4.90 23.75 -16.33
CA GLY A 493 -4.50 25.14 -16.09
C GLY A 493 -3.91 25.40 -14.70
N ARG A 494 -3.65 24.33 -13.92
CA ARG A 494 -2.97 24.37 -12.60
C ARG A 494 -1.82 23.38 -12.56
N VAL A 495 -0.96 23.51 -11.56
CA VAL A 495 0.19 22.63 -11.32
C VAL A 495 0.26 22.20 -9.87
N ALA A 496 0.74 20.99 -9.63
CA ALA A 496 1.15 20.52 -8.30
C ALA A 496 2.66 20.67 -8.13
N LEU A 497 3.13 21.07 -6.95
CA LEU A 497 4.53 21.10 -6.61
C LEU A 497 4.99 19.75 -6.07
N MET A 498 6.08 19.23 -6.60
CA MET A 498 6.68 17.96 -6.18
C MET A 498 8.19 18.06 -5.98
N ARG A 499 8.73 17.23 -5.08
CA ARG A 499 10.15 17.00 -4.90
C ARG A 499 10.43 15.53 -4.63
N GLY A 500 11.26 14.89 -5.47
CA GLY A 500 11.33 13.42 -5.41
C GLY A 500 9.95 12.79 -5.57
N PRO A 501 9.54 11.83 -4.72
CA PRO A 501 8.21 11.22 -4.76
C PRO A 501 7.12 12.05 -4.08
N GLN A 502 7.51 13.09 -3.30
CA GLN A 502 6.60 13.84 -2.44
C GLN A 502 5.86 14.94 -3.17
N VAL A 503 4.56 15.04 -2.93
CA VAL A 503 3.68 16.15 -3.29
C VAL A 503 3.65 17.14 -2.13
N PHE A 504 3.54 18.43 -2.44
CA PHE A 504 3.44 19.50 -1.44
C PHE A 504 2.05 20.15 -1.52
N CYS A 505 1.54 20.59 -0.39
CA CYS A 505 0.24 21.23 -0.28
C CYS A 505 0.30 22.49 0.59
N LEU A 506 -0.69 23.34 0.42
CA LEU A 506 -0.87 24.55 1.20
C LEU A 506 -1.70 24.27 2.44
N ASN A 507 -1.12 24.54 3.61
CA ASN A 507 -1.81 24.56 4.90
C ASN A 507 -2.05 26.02 5.32
N PRO A 508 -3.30 26.51 5.37
CA PRO A 508 -3.58 27.88 5.78
C PRO A 508 -3.12 28.22 7.20
N ALA A 509 -3.09 27.23 8.12
CA ALA A 509 -2.63 27.47 9.48
C ALA A 509 -1.13 27.82 9.55
N GLN A 510 -0.33 27.35 8.57
CA GLN A 510 1.08 27.72 8.41
C GLN A 510 1.26 29.06 7.66
N ASN A 511 0.18 29.65 7.16
CA ASN A 511 0.18 30.85 6.31
C ASN A 511 -0.90 31.87 6.78
N PRO A 512 -0.73 32.49 7.97
CA PRO A 512 -1.77 33.39 8.54
C PRO A 512 -2.18 34.55 7.63
N VAL A 513 -1.31 34.97 6.71
CA VAL A 513 -1.60 36.01 5.72
C VAL A 513 -2.82 35.67 4.85
N LEU A 514 -3.15 34.38 4.72
CA LEU A 514 -4.30 33.86 3.93
C LEU A 514 -5.60 33.76 4.73
N ALA A 515 -5.65 34.20 5.98
CA ALA A 515 -6.84 34.03 6.84
C ALA A 515 -8.13 34.64 6.28
N LYS A 516 -8.03 35.55 5.31
CA LYS A 516 -9.17 36.18 4.64
C LYS A 516 -9.64 35.45 3.37
N LEU A 517 -8.88 34.45 2.90
CA LEU A 517 -9.23 33.68 1.71
C LEU A 517 -10.06 32.45 2.10
N ASP A 518 -11.10 32.18 1.38
CA ASP A 518 -11.86 30.94 1.54
C ASP A 518 -11.12 29.73 0.89
N GLY A 519 -11.61 28.52 1.19
CA GLY A 519 -10.98 27.29 0.69
C GLY A 519 -11.01 27.16 -0.85
N THR A 520 -11.96 27.83 -1.52
CA THR A 520 -12.06 27.84 -2.99
C THR A 520 -11.00 28.78 -3.58
N GLU A 521 -10.77 29.93 -2.97
CA GLU A 521 -9.80 30.91 -3.43
C GLU A 521 -8.36 30.40 -3.34
N LEU A 522 -8.05 29.46 -2.41
CA LEU A 522 -6.71 28.89 -2.26
C LEU A 522 -6.22 28.18 -3.54
N GLY A 523 -7.10 27.52 -4.29
CA GLY A 523 -6.77 26.88 -5.57
C GLY A 523 -6.56 27.87 -6.74
N TYR A 524 -6.87 29.16 -6.54
CA TYR A 524 -6.63 30.21 -7.55
C TYR A 524 -5.37 31.04 -7.31
N LEU A 525 -4.64 30.78 -6.24
CA LEU A 525 -3.30 31.34 -6.03
C LEU A 525 -2.39 30.92 -7.18
N ALA A 526 -1.59 31.85 -7.70
CA ALA A 526 -0.65 31.56 -8.78
C ALA A 526 0.78 31.46 -8.23
N ILE A 527 1.42 30.32 -8.43
CA ILE A 527 2.80 30.05 -7.95
C ILE A 527 3.82 30.77 -8.83
N ASP A 528 4.88 31.32 -8.20
CA ASP A 528 6.06 31.87 -8.90
C ASP A 528 7.20 30.84 -8.92
N PRO A 529 7.45 30.17 -10.07
CA PRO A 529 8.50 29.17 -10.18
C PRO A 529 9.91 29.73 -9.92
N ALA A 530 10.14 31.02 -10.21
CA ALA A 530 11.44 31.65 -10.05
C ALA A 530 11.85 31.83 -8.58
N SER A 531 10.87 31.77 -7.67
CA SER A 531 11.09 31.90 -6.22
C SER A 531 11.34 30.56 -5.52
N LEU A 532 11.31 29.43 -6.22
CA LEU A 532 11.58 28.11 -5.67
C LEU A 532 13.05 28.00 -5.24
N GLY A 533 13.29 28.01 -3.92
CA GLY A 533 14.63 27.94 -3.32
C GLY A 533 14.95 26.55 -2.75
N THR A 534 15.96 26.48 -1.89
CA THR A 534 16.28 25.27 -1.14
C THR A 534 15.13 24.89 -0.20
N PRO A 535 14.84 23.58 -0.03
CA PRO A 535 13.88 23.15 0.99
C PRO A 535 14.27 23.64 2.39
N VAL A 536 13.28 23.96 3.20
CA VAL A 536 13.48 24.37 4.59
C VAL A 536 13.01 23.24 5.54
N PRO A 537 13.66 23.04 6.70
CA PRO A 537 13.21 22.08 7.69
C PRO A 537 11.80 22.39 8.19
N SER A 538 10.99 21.34 8.42
CA SER A 538 9.62 21.48 8.91
C SER A 538 9.17 20.21 9.64
N ASP A 539 8.77 20.34 10.90
CA ASP A 539 8.23 19.23 11.70
C ASP A 539 6.69 19.16 11.67
N VAL A 540 6.03 19.92 10.81
CA VAL A 540 4.55 19.98 10.73
C VAL A 540 3.93 18.62 10.43
N VAL A 541 4.53 17.87 9.50
CA VAL A 541 4.03 16.56 9.05
C VAL A 541 4.73 15.41 9.78
N ARG A 542 6.03 15.55 9.95
CA ARG A 542 6.87 14.52 10.58
C ARG A 542 8.15 15.16 11.13
N PRO A 543 8.77 14.57 12.15
CA PRO A 543 10.08 15.01 12.61
C PRO A 543 11.11 15.00 11.48
N GLY A 544 11.86 16.09 11.34
CA GLY A 544 12.88 16.24 10.31
C GLY A 544 12.34 16.29 8.88
N GLY A 545 11.05 16.58 8.67
CA GLY A 545 10.45 16.77 7.37
C GLY A 545 10.88 18.07 6.68
N LEU A 546 10.33 18.34 5.50
CA LEU A 546 10.66 19.49 4.68
C LEU A 546 9.42 20.32 4.32
N ALA A 547 9.66 21.62 4.09
CA ALA A 547 8.69 22.53 3.52
C ALA A 547 9.33 23.31 2.36
N CYS A 548 8.50 23.96 1.56
CA CYS A 548 8.91 24.86 0.48
C CYS A 548 8.41 26.27 0.80
N LYS A 549 9.31 27.25 0.89
CA LYS A 549 8.94 28.67 0.84
C LYS A 549 8.95 29.12 -0.61
N VAL A 550 7.85 29.70 -1.05
CA VAL A 550 7.66 30.08 -2.45
C VAL A 550 6.69 31.27 -2.54
N SER A 551 6.92 32.15 -3.51
CA SER A 551 6.09 33.33 -3.73
C SER A 551 4.84 33.00 -4.53
N PHE A 552 3.75 33.72 -4.24
CA PHE A 552 2.47 33.58 -4.91
C PHE A 552 1.85 34.93 -5.23
N TRP A 553 1.14 34.98 -6.35
CA TRP A 553 0.20 36.06 -6.63
C TRP A 553 -1.19 35.72 -6.07
N LYS A 554 -1.89 36.73 -5.57
CA LYS A 554 -3.28 36.59 -5.11
C LYS A 554 -4.22 36.14 -6.23
N PRO A 555 -5.39 35.57 -5.90
CA PRO A 555 -6.44 35.31 -6.89
C PRO A 555 -6.84 36.58 -7.65
N GLY A 556 -6.95 36.49 -9.00
CA GLY A 556 -7.37 37.62 -9.84
C GLY A 556 -6.93 37.48 -11.29
N PHE A 557 -7.42 38.40 -12.15
CA PHE A 557 -7.13 38.36 -13.59
C PHE A 557 -5.92 39.21 -13.98
N GLY A 558 -5.48 40.14 -13.16
CA GLY A 558 -4.33 41.00 -13.42
C GLY A 558 -3.19 40.71 -12.45
N LEU A 559 -2.31 39.77 -12.81
CA LEU A 559 -1.17 39.48 -11.97
C LEU A 559 -0.12 40.61 -12.13
N GLY A 560 0.21 41.30 -11.04
CA GLY A 560 1.28 42.32 -10.99
C GLY A 560 2.65 41.74 -11.32
N ASN A 561 3.64 42.63 -11.49
CA ASN A 561 5.02 42.21 -11.74
C ASN A 561 5.69 41.59 -10.49
N LYS A 562 5.18 41.86 -9.30
CA LYS A 562 5.68 41.35 -8.01
C LYS A 562 4.63 40.45 -7.39
N ALA A 563 5.05 39.33 -6.83
CA ALA A 563 4.18 38.43 -6.05
C ALA A 563 3.63 39.15 -4.79
N ASP A 564 2.42 38.77 -4.38
CA ASP A 564 1.71 39.35 -3.24
C ASP A 564 2.07 38.69 -1.91
N TYR A 565 2.40 37.39 -1.94
CA TYR A 565 2.61 36.57 -0.75
C TYR A 565 3.91 35.75 -0.85
N GLU A 566 4.59 35.53 0.26
CA GLU A 566 5.52 34.42 0.44
C GLU A 566 4.82 33.38 1.32
N LEU A 567 4.63 32.16 0.79
CA LEU A 567 3.88 31.09 1.45
C LEU A 567 4.78 29.88 1.70
N THR A 568 4.42 29.13 2.75
CA THR A 568 5.05 27.85 3.08
C THR A 568 4.13 26.71 2.64
N LEU A 569 4.62 25.86 1.74
CA LEU A 569 3.99 24.59 1.38
C LEU A 569 4.62 23.46 2.17
N THR A 570 3.80 22.57 2.73
CA THR A 570 4.21 21.42 3.52
C THR A 570 4.03 20.12 2.72
N GLU A 571 4.65 19.02 3.15
CA GLU A 571 4.44 17.70 2.56
C GLU A 571 2.96 17.32 2.57
N PHE A 572 2.46 16.63 1.54
CA PHE A 572 1.03 16.32 1.38
C PHE A 572 0.36 15.63 2.58
N PRO A 573 1.03 14.77 3.38
CA PRO A 573 0.43 14.20 4.59
C PRO A 573 0.08 15.21 5.71
N ASP A 574 0.26 16.51 5.47
CA ASP A 574 -0.17 17.56 6.41
C ASP A 574 -1.65 17.41 6.77
N PRO A 575 -1.99 17.29 8.07
CA PRO A 575 -3.39 17.09 8.48
C PRO A 575 -4.34 18.22 8.08
N ASP A 576 -3.82 19.44 7.96
CA ASP A 576 -4.58 20.65 7.65
C ASP A 576 -4.29 21.20 6.26
N GLY A 577 -3.63 20.43 5.40
CA GLY A 577 -3.41 20.76 4.00
C GLY A 577 -4.74 20.86 3.24
N LYS A 578 -4.98 21.98 2.52
CA LYS A 578 -6.27 22.28 1.87
C LYS A 578 -6.19 22.55 0.37
N ALA A 579 -5.01 22.78 -0.18
CA ALA A 579 -4.85 22.98 -1.62
C ALA A 579 -3.52 22.37 -2.11
N THR A 580 -3.58 21.64 -3.20
CA THR A 580 -2.43 20.94 -3.80
C THR A 580 -2.11 21.47 -5.18
N TYR A 581 -3.09 22.07 -5.87
CA TYR A 581 -2.93 22.61 -7.21
C TYR A 581 -3.06 24.13 -7.21
N PHE A 582 -2.15 24.78 -7.95
CA PHE A 582 -2.02 26.23 -8.04
C PHE A 582 -1.99 26.68 -9.50
N ARG A 583 -2.45 27.88 -9.81
CA ARG A 583 -2.30 28.48 -11.15
C ARG A 583 -0.83 28.71 -11.48
N LEU A 584 -0.52 28.72 -12.75
CA LEU A 584 0.81 29.01 -13.29
C LEU A 584 0.69 30.00 -14.45
N ARG A 585 1.60 30.97 -14.52
CA ARG A 585 1.63 31.96 -15.63
C ARG A 585 2.16 31.37 -16.92
N ASP A 586 3.29 30.66 -16.82
CA ASP A 586 3.99 30.07 -17.94
C ASP A 586 4.05 28.55 -17.79
N PHE A 587 3.23 27.84 -18.55
CA PHE A 587 3.16 26.39 -18.55
C PHE A 587 4.35 25.69 -19.21
N SER A 588 5.24 26.44 -19.87
CA SER A 588 6.45 25.86 -20.47
C SER A 588 7.44 25.32 -19.45
N VAL A 589 7.38 25.85 -18.21
CA VAL A 589 8.22 25.37 -17.07
C VAL A 589 7.64 24.19 -16.33
N ALA A 590 6.41 23.76 -16.63
CA ALA A 590 5.75 22.62 -16.00
C ALA A 590 5.88 21.35 -16.86
N ALA A 591 6.12 20.22 -16.21
CA ALA A 591 6.24 18.92 -16.85
C ALA A 591 4.94 18.12 -16.80
N GLU A 592 4.77 17.20 -17.75
CA GLU A 592 3.78 16.12 -17.60
C GLU A 592 4.17 15.19 -16.45
N ASP A 593 3.19 14.53 -15.88
CA ASP A 593 3.46 13.53 -14.82
C ASP A 593 4.27 12.36 -15.40
N GLU A 594 5.44 12.12 -14.86
CA GLU A 594 6.36 11.08 -15.33
C GLU A 594 5.79 9.65 -15.24
N LEU A 595 4.82 9.41 -14.36
CA LEU A 595 4.14 8.11 -14.26
C LEU A 595 3.22 7.85 -15.44
N LEU A 596 2.76 8.91 -16.10
CA LEU A 596 1.86 8.87 -17.24
C LEU A 596 2.60 9.03 -18.57
N ALA A 597 3.92 9.21 -18.58
CA ALA A 597 4.71 9.32 -19.78
C ALA A 597 4.58 8.05 -20.65
N GLY A 598 4.36 8.25 -21.95
CA GLY A 598 4.06 7.18 -22.91
C GLY A 598 2.57 7.05 -23.22
N ARG A 599 1.73 8.01 -22.80
CA ARG A 599 0.38 8.15 -23.34
C ARG A 599 0.47 8.42 -24.85
N ASP A 600 -0.10 7.52 -25.64
CA ASP A 600 -0.45 7.84 -27.02
C ASP A 600 -1.61 8.85 -26.96
N ARG A 601 -1.35 10.09 -27.36
CA ARG A 601 -2.36 11.14 -27.44
C ARG A 601 -3.12 11.02 -28.74
#